data_97257b6d725551fb16a7b331eca4d4d9
#
_entry.id   97257b6d725551fb16a7b331eca4d4d9
#
_cell.length_a   1.000
_cell.length_b   1.000
_cell.length_c   1.000
_cell.angle_alpha   90.00
_cell.angle_beta   90.00
_cell.angle_gamma   90.00
#
_symmetry.space_group_name_H-M   'P 1'
#
loop_
_entity.id
_entity.type
_entity.pdbx_description
1 polymer ?
#
loop_
_entity_poly.entity_id
_entity_poly.type
_entity_poly.pdbx_seq_one_letter_code
_entity_poly.pdbx_strand_id
1 'polypeptide(L)'
;MESVPEGFSRRQGTDISVISKYARLYLKSLFKHVYTVKGIATSDFRKIWGIQKVYSKKERVNHVHHCIDAIVIACIGLDEYNKLGAYYHDEENHEWYGMSKAYFKKPWSTFVEDVEKVQDEIMVYHYTPDNMPKQGRRRILIDGKKVLSKGDAARGSLHNDTYYGAIENDGVVRFVKRINLASMKENDVKNIVDDSVRGIIETAINEKGFKDALSSTIWMNEEKQIPIKKVRCYTPSVTKPLNIRQQRDVSSKEYKQQYHVTNDSNYLLALYIGKDKKGKEKREFEIINMLQTAQYFKTSNDKVAVGNNIVPVRSEHDYPFAYSLKIGTMVLLYEKSPNEVWDASIKERGRRMYKITGLSSMTINGCSYATINMRNHEETRLSKEVKAKNGTYKQGEEFRPAIIMLHTQLNALVQGYDFEINELGEIKRLK
;
A
#
# COMPACT_ATOMS: atom_id res chain seq x y z
N MET A 1 14.44 -14.10 -10.13
CA MET A 1 13.08 -14.40 -9.66
C MET A 1 13.23 -14.98 -8.26
N GLU A 2 12.81 -14.27 -7.24
CA GLU A 2 12.69 -14.86 -5.90
C GLU A 2 11.61 -15.93 -5.99
N SER A 3 11.92 -17.16 -5.61
CA SER A 3 10.96 -18.25 -5.53
C SER A 3 9.90 -17.87 -4.48
N VAL A 4 8.64 -17.97 -4.85
CA VAL A 4 7.54 -17.86 -3.89
C VAL A 4 7.77 -18.91 -2.80
N PRO A 5 7.73 -18.56 -1.50
CA PRO A 5 7.99 -19.52 -0.43
C PRO A 5 7.11 -20.76 -0.58
N GLU A 6 7.70 -21.95 -0.40
CA GLU A 6 6.95 -23.20 -0.38
C GLU A 6 5.84 -23.12 0.68
N GLY A 7 4.63 -23.40 0.29
CA GLY A 7 3.45 -23.25 1.17
C GLY A 7 2.59 -22.01 0.91
N PHE A 8 3.11 -20.94 0.30
CA PHE A 8 2.29 -19.77 -0.05
C PHE A 8 1.23 -20.11 -1.10
N SER A 9 1.60 -20.84 -2.15
CA SER A 9 0.67 -21.32 -3.18
C SER A 9 -0.36 -22.31 -2.63
N ARG A 10 0.01 -23.18 -1.69
CA ARG A 10 -0.92 -24.08 -1.00
C ARG A 10 -1.93 -23.31 -0.15
N ARG A 11 -1.48 -22.28 0.58
CA ARG A 11 -2.34 -21.43 1.41
C ARG A 11 -3.36 -20.68 0.56
N GLN A 12 -2.91 -20.06 -0.54
CA GLN A 12 -3.82 -19.40 -1.49
C GLN A 12 -4.84 -20.37 -2.10
N GLY A 13 -4.42 -21.59 -2.47
CA GLY A 13 -5.32 -22.61 -2.97
C GLY A 13 -6.40 -23.04 -1.94
N THR A 14 -6.02 -23.11 -0.67
CA THR A 14 -6.96 -23.39 0.43
C THR A 14 -7.95 -22.24 0.63
N ASP A 15 -7.48 -21.00 0.65
CA ASP A 15 -8.33 -19.81 0.83
C ASP A 15 -9.34 -19.68 -0.32
N ILE A 16 -8.90 -19.86 -1.57
CA ILE A 16 -9.77 -19.88 -2.75
C ILE A 16 -10.81 -21.00 -2.66
N SER A 17 -10.42 -22.17 -2.20
CA SER A 17 -11.34 -23.31 -2.03
C SER A 17 -12.44 -23.00 -1.01
N VAL A 18 -12.09 -22.38 0.12
CA VAL A 18 -13.06 -21.97 1.16
C VAL A 18 -14.01 -20.91 0.62
N ILE A 19 -13.47 -19.88 -0.03
CA ILE A 19 -14.27 -18.78 -0.63
C ILE A 19 -15.23 -19.36 -1.68
N SER A 20 -14.75 -20.24 -2.56
CA SER A 20 -15.55 -20.85 -3.62
C SER A 20 -16.69 -21.72 -3.06
N LYS A 21 -16.44 -22.48 -1.99
CA LYS A 21 -17.48 -23.26 -1.30
C LYS A 21 -18.56 -22.35 -0.70
N TYR A 22 -18.14 -21.28 -0.03
CA TYR A 22 -19.07 -20.31 0.56
C TYR A 22 -19.90 -19.60 -0.51
N ALA A 23 -19.25 -19.10 -1.56
CA ALA A 23 -19.92 -18.45 -2.68
C ALA A 23 -20.94 -19.39 -3.36
N ARG A 24 -20.58 -20.67 -3.57
CA ARG A 24 -21.48 -21.67 -4.13
C ARG A 24 -22.71 -21.89 -3.26
N LEU A 25 -22.54 -22.00 -1.94
CA LEU A 25 -23.66 -22.17 -1.01
C LEU A 25 -24.58 -20.95 -1.02
N TYR A 26 -24.00 -19.75 -1.01
CA TYR A 26 -24.76 -18.52 -1.09
C TYR A 26 -25.52 -18.40 -2.42
N LEU A 27 -24.87 -18.64 -3.54
CA LEU A 27 -25.51 -18.58 -4.86
C LEU A 27 -26.60 -19.65 -5.02
N LYS A 28 -26.46 -20.84 -4.43
CA LYS A 28 -27.49 -21.86 -4.42
C LYS A 28 -28.76 -21.44 -3.68
N SER A 29 -28.70 -20.48 -2.77
CA SER A 29 -29.89 -19.91 -2.13
C SER A 29 -30.70 -19.02 -3.07
N LEU A 30 -30.07 -18.52 -4.15
CA LEU A 30 -30.65 -17.59 -5.13
C LEU A 30 -30.96 -18.28 -6.46
N PHE A 31 -30.14 -19.27 -6.85
CA PHE A 31 -30.21 -19.90 -8.17
C PHE A 31 -30.37 -21.42 -8.05
N LYS A 32 -31.24 -21.99 -8.88
CA LYS A 32 -31.51 -23.44 -8.91
C LYS A 32 -30.27 -24.24 -9.35
N HIS A 33 -29.52 -23.74 -10.31
CA HIS A 33 -28.35 -24.40 -10.87
C HIS A 33 -27.11 -23.52 -10.64
N VAL A 34 -26.14 -24.02 -9.89
CA VAL A 34 -24.86 -23.36 -9.62
C VAL A 34 -23.74 -24.38 -9.80
N TYR A 35 -22.87 -24.13 -10.78
CA TYR A 35 -21.73 -24.96 -11.10
C TYR A 35 -20.43 -24.24 -10.71
N THR A 36 -19.38 -25.01 -10.51
CA THR A 36 -18.03 -24.50 -10.23
C THR A 36 -17.08 -25.03 -11.28
N VAL A 37 -16.22 -24.17 -11.80
CA VAL A 37 -15.22 -24.50 -12.82
C VAL A 37 -13.84 -24.51 -12.18
N LYS A 38 -13.02 -25.52 -12.50
CA LYS A 38 -11.63 -25.57 -12.06
C LYS A 38 -10.79 -24.53 -12.83
N GLY A 39 -9.81 -23.90 -12.18
CA GLY A 39 -8.93 -22.91 -12.81
C GLY A 39 -8.14 -23.47 -14.02
N ILE A 40 -7.83 -24.78 -14.03
CA ILE A 40 -7.22 -25.46 -15.19
C ILE A 40 -8.19 -25.41 -16.38
N ALA A 41 -9.44 -25.77 -16.20
CA ALA A 41 -10.42 -25.73 -17.29
C ALA A 41 -10.61 -24.32 -17.85
N THR A 42 -10.64 -23.28 -17.00
CA THR A 42 -10.66 -21.88 -17.45
C THR A 42 -9.44 -21.53 -18.31
N SER A 43 -8.25 -21.99 -17.89
CA SER A 43 -7.02 -21.80 -18.66
C SER A 43 -7.09 -22.48 -20.03
N ASP A 44 -7.61 -23.70 -20.08
CA ASP A 44 -7.70 -24.48 -21.32
C ASP A 44 -8.70 -23.87 -22.29
N PHE A 45 -9.88 -23.45 -21.82
CA PHE A 45 -10.87 -22.79 -22.65
C PHE A 45 -10.38 -21.45 -23.22
N ARG A 46 -9.58 -20.67 -22.46
CA ARG A 46 -8.94 -19.47 -23.03
C ARG A 46 -8.04 -19.80 -24.23
N LYS A 47 -7.30 -20.91 -24.17
CA LYS A 47 -6.44 -21.36 -25.27
C LYS A 47 -7.26 -21.93 -26.42
N ILE A 48 -8.22 -22.79 -26.10
CA ILE A 48 -9.10 -23.46 -27.07
C ILE A 48 -9.89 -22.43 -27.89
N TRP A 49 -10.46 -21.42 -27.24
CA TRP A 49 -11.23 -20.36 -27.89
C TRP A 49 -10.37 -19.26 -28.53
N GLY A 50 -9.04 -19.33 -28.34
CA GLY A 50 -8.09 -18.43 -29.00
C GLY A 50 -7.84 -17.11 -28.33
N ILE A 51 -8.34 -16.89 -27.10
CA ILE A 51 -8.07 -15.66 -26.31
C ILE A 51 -6.60 -15.62 -25.87
N GLN A 52 -6.00 -16.79 -25.62
CA GLN A 52 -4.60 -16.92 -25.20
C GLN A 52 -3.85 -17.84 -26.14
N LYS A 53 -2.61 -17.47 -26.54
CA LYS A 53 -1.74 -18.36 -27.32
C LYS A 53 -1.43 -19.62 -26.52
N VAL A 54 -1.48 -20.79 -27.16
CA VAL A 54 -1.38 -22.13 -26.56
C VAL A 54 -0.20 -22.27 -25.61
N TYR A 55 0.99 -21.87 -26.02
CA TYR A 55 2.22 -22.01 -25.23
C TYR A 55 2.61 -20.73 -24.46
N SER A 56 1.79 -19.69 -24.49
CA SER A 56 2.08 -18.46 -23.76
C SER A 56 1.60 -18.54 -22.32
N LYS A 57 2.36 -17.94 -21.41
CA LYS A 57 1.90 -17.71 -20.04
C LYS A 57 0.79 -16.66 -20.03
N LYS A 58 -0.15 -16.80 -19.09
CA LYS A 58 -1.17 -15.77 -18.84
C LYS A 58 -0.49 -14.45 -18.53
N GLU A 59 -0.85 -13.40 -19.26
CA GLU A 59 -0.44 -12.04 -18.93
C GLU A 59 -1.08 -11.61 -17.63
N ARG A 60 -0.27 -11.08 -16.71
CA ARG A 60 -0.70 -10.64 -15.38
C ARG A 60 -0.21 -9.22 -15.07
N VAL A 61 -0.06 -8.40 -16.08
CA VAL A 61 0.42 -7.02 -15.93
C VAL A 61 -0.63 -6.15 -15.25
N ASN A 62 -1.91 -6.47 -15.48
CA ASN A 62 -3.03 -5.73 -14.91
C ASN A 62 -4.12 -6.67 -14.36
N HIS A 63 -5.13 -6.11 -13.69
CA HIS A 63 -6.25 -6.86 -13.13
C HIS A 63 -7.34 -7.23 -14.15
N VAL A 64 -7.30 -6.72 -15.37
CA VAL A 64 -8.30 -6.98 -16.41
C VAL A 64 -8.41 -8.46 -16.74
N HIS A 65 -7.33 -9.20 -16.57
CA HIS A 65 -7.33 -10.65 -16.76
C HIS A 65 -8.36 -11.42 -15.89
N HIS A 66 -8.80 -10.85 -14.78
CA HIS A 66 -9.88 -11.45 -13.96
C HIS A 66 -11.24 -11.31 -14.62
N CYS A 67 -11.47 -10.21 -15.35
CA CYS A 67 -12.68 -10.04 -16.15
C CYS A 67 -12.72 -11.07 -17.28
N ILE A 68 -11.61 -11.25 -17.99
CA ILE A 68 -11.50 -12.26 -19.06
C ILE A 68 -11.78 -13.65 -18.50
N ASP A 69 -11.21 -14.01 -17.35
CA ASP A 69 -11.48 -15.28 -16.70
C ASP A 69 -12.98 -15.43 -16.35
N ALA A 70 -13.63 -14.37 -15.87
CA ALA A 70 -15.04 -14.39 -15.55
C ALA A 70 -15.92 -14.61 -16.79
N ILE A 71 -15.62 -13.94 -17.91
CA ILE A 71 -16.31 -14.13 -19.19
C ILE A 71 -16.15 -15.58 -19.66
N VAL A 72 -14.92 -16.10 -19.63
CA VAL A 72 -14.64 -17.49 -20.02
C VAL A 72 -15.44 -18.46 -19.16
N ILE A 73 -15.42 -18.29 -17.84
CA ILE A 73 -16.18 -19.14 -16.88
C ILE A 73 -17.69 -19.07 -17.18
N ALA A 74 -18.23 -17.90 -17.47
CA ALA A 74 -19.65 -17.72 -17.78
C ALA A 74 -20.07 -18.45 -19.08
N CYS A 75 -19.15 -18.62 -20.01
CA CYS A 75 -19.39 -19.30 -21.29
C CYS A 75 -19.14 -20.82 -21.24
N ILE A 76 -18.55 -21.36 -20.17
CA ILE A 76 -18.36 -22.81 -20.02
C ILE A 76 -19.66 -23.44 -19.52
N GLY A 77 -20.40 -24.10 -20.40
CA GLY A 77 -21.55 -24.90 -20.03
C GLY A 77 -21.15 -26.26 -19.44
N LEU A 78 -22.15 -26.97 -18.91
CA LEU A 78 -21.92 -28.31 -18.34
C LEU A 78 -21.45 -29.30 -19.41
N ASP A 79 -22.00 -29.18 -20.61
CA ASP A 79 -21.61 -30.05 -21.73
C ASP A 79 -20.19 -29.82 -22.20
N GLU A 80 -19.75 -28.56 -22.31
CA GLU A 80 -18.37 -28.19 -22.62
C GLU A 80 -17.43 -28.69 -21.54
N TYR A 81 -17.80 -28.55 -20.26
CA TYR A 81 -16.99 -29.03 -19.14
C TYR A 81 -16.84 -30.55 -19.15
N ASN A 82 -17.92 -31.29 -19.39
CA ASN A 82 -17.91 -32.73 -19.46
C ASN A 82 -17.13 -33.25 -20.68
N LYS A 83 -17.25 -32.59 -21.86
CA LYS A 83 -16.44 -32.88 -23.04
C LYS A 83 -14.95 -32.70 -22.77
N LEU A 84 -14.57 -31.62 -22.08
CA LEU A 84 -13.18 -31.40 -21.67
C LEU A 84 -12.68 -32.50 -20.73
N GLY A 85 -13.52 -32.95 -19.79
CA GLY A 85 -13.21 -34.06 -18.89
C GLY A 85 -13.02 -35.35 -19.64
N ALA A 86 -13.91 -35.69 -20.57
CA ALA A 86 -13.78 -36.88 -21.42
C ALA A 86 -12.51 -36.82 -22.30
N TYR A 87 -12.20 -35.65 -22.86
CA TYR A 87 -11.01 -35.45 -23.66
C TYR A 87 -9.71 -35.69 -22.88
N TYR A 88 -9.65 -35.31 -21.60
CA TYR A 88 -8.48 -35.59 -20.74
C TYR A 88 -8.35 -37.06 -20.33
N HIS A 89 -9.40 -37.86 -20.41
CA HIS A 89 -9.37 -39.30 -20.16
C HIS A 89 -8.95 -40.11 -21.36
N ASP A 90 -8.84 -39.48 -22.53
CA ASP A 90 -8.38 -40.14 -23.77
C ASP A 90 -6.86 -40.01 -23.87
N GLU A 91 -6.14 -41.09 -23.58
CA GLU A 91 -4.67 -41.14 -23.54
C GLU A 91 -4.02 -40.91 -24.92
N GLU A 92 -4.77 -41.06 -26.02
CA GLU A 92 -4.29 -40.85 -27.37
C GLU A 92 -4.22 -39.39 -27.79
N ASN A 93 -4.81 -38.47 -26.99
CA ASN A 93 -4.93 -37.04 -27.31
C ASN A 93 -3.87 -36.15 -26.66
N HIS A 94 -2.60 -36.59 -26.58
CA HIS A 94 -1.54 -35.80 -25.97
C HIS A 94 -1.24 -34.46 -26.70
N GLU A 95 -1.52 -34.37 -28.02
CA GLU A 95 -1.38 -33.16 -28.85
C GLU A 95 -2.68 -32.42 -29.08
N TRP A 96 -3.55 -32.41 -28.12
CA TRP A 96 -4.93 -31.99 -28.22
C TRP A 96 -5.19 -30.52 -28.60
N TYR A 97 -4.23 -29.61 -28.38
CA TYR A 97 -4.43 -28.20 -28.69
C TYR A 97 -4.74 -27.91 -30.15
N GLY A 98 -4.20 -28.64 -31.07
CA GLY A 98 -4.50 -28.52 -32.51
C GLY A 98 -5.89 -29.03 -32.88
N MET A 99 -6.28 -30.19 -32.32
CA MET A 99 -7.56 -30.84 -32.62
C MET A 99 -8.73 -30.22 -31.82
N SER A 100 -8.48 -29.68 -30.62
CA SER A 100 -9.51 -29.13 -29.77
C SER A 100 -10.23 -27.93 -30.37
N LYS A 101 -9.58 -27.13 -31.22
CA LYS A 101 -10.25 -26.02 -31.90
C LYS A 101 -11.37 -26.44 -32.83
N ALA A 102 -11.27 -27.62 -33.42
CA ALA A 102 -12.36 -28.20 -34.24
C ALA A 102 -13.46 -28.83 -33.38
N TYR A 103 -13.11 -29.39 -32.24
CA TYR A 103 -14.01 -30.08 -31.34
C TYR A 103 -14.81 -29.14 -30.44
N PHE A 104 -14.20 -28.06 -29.95
CA PHE A 104 -14.82 -27.06 -29.10
C PHE A 104 -15.12 -25.79 -29.90
N LYS A 105 -16.39 -25.55 -30.17
CA LYS A 105 -16.82 -24.30 -30.84
C LYS A 105 -16.67 -23.11 -29.90
N LYS A 106 -16.31 -21.95 -30.48
CA LYS A 106 -16.37 -20.68 -29.74
C LYS A 106 -17.82 -20.42 -29.30
N PRO A 107 -18.06 -19.71 -28.21
CA PRO A 107 -19.40 -19.33 -27.75
C PRO A 107 -20.22 -18.63 -28.85
N TRP A 108 -19.56 -17.73 -29.61
CA TRP A 108 -20.09 -17.10 -30.83
C TRP A 108 -18.94 -16.72 -31.77
N SER A 109 -19.28 -16.33 -32.99
CA SER A 109 -18.27 -16.11 -34.06
C SER A 109 -17.27 -15.00 -33.75
N THR A 110 -17.71 -13.88 -33.16
CA THR A 110 -16.90 -12.70 -32.83
C THR A 110 -16.39 -12.72 -31.38
N PHE A 111 -16.41 -13.88 -30.70
CA PHE A 111 -16.09 -14.00 -29.28
C PHE A 111 -14.73 -13.39 -28.88
N VAL A 112 -13.69 -13.61 -29.69
CA VAL A 112 -12.34 -13.11 -29.37
C VAL A 112 -12.27 -11.60 -29.49
N GLU A 113 -12.81 -11.09 -30.59
CA GLU A 113 -12.88 -9.65 -30.89
C GLU A 113 -13.68 -8.91 -29.82
N ASP A 114 -14.80 -9.47 -29.39
CA ASP A 114 -15.65 -8.88 -28.34
C ASP A 114 -14.94 -8.89 -26.98
N VAL A 115 -14.22 -9.97 -26.62
CA VAL A 115 -13.43 -10.04 -25.39
C VAL A 115 -12.27 -9.05 -25.42
N GLU A 116 -11.58 -8.89 -26.56
CA GLU A 116 -10.54 -7.87 -26.73
C GLU A 116 -11.07 -6.46 -26.57
N LYS A 117 -12.25 -6.17 -27.14
CA LYS A 117 -12.91 -4.89 -27.00
C LYS A 117 -13.26 -4.57 -25.53
N VAL A 118 -13.77 -5.54 -24.79
CA VAL A 118 -14.10 -5.39 -23.37
C VAL A 118 -12.85 -4.99 -22.55
N GLN A 119 -11.65 -5.41 -22.91
CA GLN A 119 -10.43 -5.01 -22.21
C GLN A 119 -10.18 -3.49 -22.26
N ASP A 120 -10.59 -2.82 -23.33
CA ASP A 120 -10.46 -1.38 -23.50
C ASP A 120 -11.59 -0.58 -22.82
N GLU A 121 -12.71 -1.22 -22.55
CA GLU A 121 -13.91 -0.61 -21.98
C GLU A 121 -14.05 -0.83 -20.47
N ILE A 122 -13.30 -1.76 -19.89
CA ILE A 122 -13.44 -2.06 -18.46
C ILE A 122 -12.56 -1.17 -17.60
N MET A 123 -13.12 -0.72 -16.48
CA MET A 123 -12.40 0.02 -15.46
C MET A 123 -12.30 -0.79 -14.19
N VAL A 124 -11.08 -1.09 -13.77
CA VAL A 124 -10.81 -1.72 -12.48
C VAL A 124 -10.74 -0.65 -11.40
N TYR A 125 -11.36 -0.87 -10.25
CA TYR A 125 -11.26 0.03 -9.12
C TYR A 125 -11.00 -0.70 -7.82
N HIS A 126 -10.53 0.03 -6.81
CA HIS A 126 -10.36 -0.47 -5.46
C HIS A 126 -11.32 0.24 -4.51
N TYR A 127 -12.09 -0.53 -3.78
CA TYR A 127 -13.01 0.01 -2.80
C TYR A 127 -12.24 0.70 -1.66
N THR A 128 -12.55 1.98 -1.44
CA THR A 128 -12.04 2.75 -0.31
C THR A 128 -13.25 3.32 0.44
N PRO A 129 -13.68 2.67 1.53
CA PRO A 129 -14.97 2.94 2.14
C PRO A 129 -15.12 4.36 2.71
N ASP A 130 -14.00 4.95 3.19
CA ASP A 130 -13.98 6.29 3.79
C ASP A 130 -12.65 6.98 3.51
N ASN A 131 -12.71 8.24 3.08
CA ASN A 131 -11.52 9.07 2.92
C ASN A 131 -11.12 9.77 4.21
N MET A 132 -12.06 9.98 5.13
CA MET A 132 -11.79 10.51 6.47
C MET A 132 -11.86 9.42 7.52
N PRO A 133 -10.88 9.32 8.43
CA PRO A 133 -10.95 8.40 9.54
C PRO A 133 -12.03 8.85 10.51
N LYS A 134 -12.85 7.91 10.90
CA LYS A 134 -13.85 8.04 11.96
C LYS A 134 -13.44 7.17 13.13
N GLN A 135 -14.09 7.34 14.28
CA GLN A 135 -13.86 6.46 15.42
C GLN A 135 -14.12 5.00 15.04
N GLY A 136 -13.29 4.10 15.55
CA GLY A 136 -13.49 2.67 15.41
C GLY A 136 -14.83 2.21 16.01
N ARG A 137 -15.29 1.03 15.61
CA ARG A 137 -16.49 0.42 16.17
C ARG A 137 -16.34 0.23 17.68
N ARG A 138 -17.25 0.83 18.47
CA ARG A 138 -17.31 0.66 19.91
C ARG A 138 -18.75 0.72 20.40
N ARG A 139 -18.96 0.19 21.59
CA ARG A 139 -20.23 0.33 22.27
C ARG A 139 -20.24 1.69 22.96
N ILE A 140 -21.19 2.52 22.61
CA ILE A 140 -21.46 3.83 23.24
C ILE A 140 -22.84 3.78 23.89
N LEU A 141 -23.04 4.59 24.92
CA LEU A 141 -24.36 4.79 25.53
C LEU A 141 -25.04 5.98 24.85
N ILE A 142 -26.20 5.72 24.26
CA ILE A 142 -27.11 6.76 23.76
C ILE A 142 -28.42 6.52 24.46
N ASP A 143 -28.91 7.52 25.20
CA ASP A 143 -30.17 7.45 25.97
C ASP A 143 -30.26 6.17 26.86
N GLY A 144 -29.16 5.84 27.53
CA GLY A 144 -29.09 4.68 28.41
C GLY A 144 -28.98 3.34 27.69
N LYS A 145 -29.06 3.29 26.37
CA LYS A 145 -28.91 2.04 25.56
C LYS A 145 -27.50 1.91 24.99
N LYS A 146 -26.93 0.72 25.10
CA LYS A 146 -25.63 0.40 24.48
C LYS A 146 -25.82 0.23 22.97
N VAL A 147 -25.31 1.18 22.19
CA VAL A 147 -25.34 1.19 20.71
C VAL A 147 -23.95 0.96 20.16
N LEU A 148 -23.83 0.20 19.08
CA LEU A 148 -22.56 -0.02 18.38
C LEU A 148 -22.29 1.16 17.44
N SER A 149 -21.34 2.00 17.78
CA SER A 149 -20.85 3.06 16.90
C SER A 149 -20.06 2.44 15.73
N LYS A 150 -20.31 2.92 14.51
CA LYS A 150 -19.52 2.59 13.33
C LYS A 150 -18.41 3.64 13.17
N GLY A 151 -17.25 3.20 12.73
CA GLY A 151 -16.14 4.10 12.43
C GLY A 151 -14.95 3.36 11.84
N ASP A 152 -13.94 4.11 11.46
CA ASP A 152 -12.65 3.59 11.00
C ASP A 152 -11.71 3.40 12.21
N ALA A 153 -10.73 2.53 12.06
CA ALA A 153 -9.70 2.29 13.05
C ALA A 153 -8.34 2.23 12.36
N ALA A 154 -7.36 2.93 12.91
CA ALA A 154 -5.98 2.81 12.46
C ALA A 154 -5.47 1.40 12.78
N ARG A 155 -5.06 0.67 11.75
CA ARG A 155 -4.47 -0.68 11.87
C ARG A 155 -3.08 -0.67 11.26
N GLY A 156 -2.09 -1.09 12.03
CA GLY A 156 -0.69 -1.15 11.62
C GLY A 156 0.24 -0.86 12.78
N SER A 157 1.54 -0.87 12.50
CA SER A 157 2.57 -0.52 13.48
C SER A 157 2.43 0.95 13.87
N LEU A 158 2.40 1.21 15.16
CA LEU A 158 2.30 2.58 15.69
C LEU A 158 3.61 3.35 15.50
N HIS A 159 4.73 2.65 15.53
CA HIS A 159 6.08 3.17 15.38
C HIS A 159 7.04 2.06 14.97
N ASN A 160 8.24 2.43 14.53
CA ASN A 160 9.31 1.49 14.28
C ASN A 160 9.77 0.79 15.57
N ASP A 161 10.27 -0.45 15.46
CA ASP A 161 10.75 -1.25 16.59
C ASP A 161 12.04 -0.72 17.22
N THR A 162 12.73 0.20 16.55
CA THR A 162 13.98 0.78 17.08
C THR A 162 13.66 1.81 18.15
N TYR A 163 14.17 1.57 19.36
CA TYR A 163 14.15 2.51 20.47
C TYR A 163 15.40 3.36 20.48
N TYR A 164 15.22 4.66 20.69
CA TYR A 164 16.31 5.63 20.81
C TYR A 164 16.39 6.14 22.25
N GLY A 165 17.60 6.29 22.76
CA GLY A 165 17.88 7.07 23.97
C GLY A 165 18.11 8.54 23.59
N ALA A 166 17.95 9.43 24.55
CA ALA A 166 18.32 10.83 24.42
C ALA A 166 19.55 11.12 25.31
N ILE A 167 20.49 11.89 24.79
CA ILE A 167 21.63 12.43 25.53
C ILE A 167 21.59 13.93 25.36
N GLU A 168 21.56 14.66 26.46
CA GLU A 168 21.61 16.12 26.49
C GLU A 168 23.03 16.56 26.87
N ASN A 169 23.67 17.30 25.97
CA ASN A 169 24.96 17.93 26.19
C ASN A 169 24.83 19.40 25.76
N ASP A 170 25.22 20.30 26.63
CA ASP A 170 25.23 21.76 26.39
C ASP A 170 23.87 22.32 25.89
N GLY A 171 22.78 21.80 26.46
CA GLY A 171 21.42 22.20 26.06
C GLY A 171 20.95 21.64 24.72
N VAL A 172 21.75 20.79 24.06
CA VAL A 172 21.40 20.12 22.80
C VAL A 172 21.08 18.67 23.03
N VAL A 173 19.84 18.28 22.75
CA VAL A 173 19.40 16.87 22.82
C VAL A 173 19.80 16.15 21.53
N ARG A 174 20.56 15.07 21.67
CA ARG A 174 20.94 14.17 20.57
C ARG A 174 20.41 12.77 20.84
N PHE A 175 19.95 12.11 19.79
CA PHE A 175 19.38 10.77 19.91
C PHE A 175 20.42 9.70 19.57
N VAL A 176 20.37 8.61 20.32
CA VAL A 176 21.33 7.50 20.23
C VAL A 176 20.62 6.17 20.10
N LYS A 177 21.22 5.24 19.39
CA LYS A 177 20.81 3.83 19.36
C LYS A 177 21.99 2.90 19.61
N ARG A 178 21.71 1.67 20.03
CA ARG A 178 22.72 0.61 20.09
C ARG A 178 22.79 -0.13 18.77
N ILE A 179 23.99 -0.22 18.20
CA ILE A 179 24.27 -0.94 16.95
C ILE A 179 25.16 -2.14 17.29
N ASN A 180 24.84 -3.30 16.72
CA ASN A 180 25.74 -4.46 16.79
C ASN A 180 27.00 -4.16 15.99
N LEU A 181 28.18 -4.50 16.53
CA LEU A 181 29.44 -4.23 15.87
C LEU A 181 29.50 -4.83 14.46
N ALA A 182 29.08 -6.07 14.28
CA ALA A 182 29.05 -6.77 12.99
C ALA A 182 28.09 -6.14 11.93
N SER A 183 27.15 -5.28 12.34
CA SER A 183 26.21 -4.62 11.43
C SER A 183 26.51 -3.12 11.24
N MET A 184 27.65 -2.64 11.76
CA MET A 184 28.05 -1.25 11.69
C MET A 184 28.49 -0.87 10.28
N LYS A 185 28.21 0.36 9.87
CA LYS A 185 28.67 0.96 8.61
C LYS A 185 29.83 1.90 8.90
N GLU A 186 30.67 2.18 7.91
CA GLU A 186 31.80 3.13 8.04
C GLU A 186 31.39 4.48 8.63
N ASN A 187 30.25 5.00 8.18
CA ASN A 187 29.71 6.26 8.70
C ASN A 187 29.26 6.20 10.17
N ASP A 188 29.02 5.02 10.72
CA ASP A 188 28.58 4.86 12.11
C ASP A 188 29.76 5.01 13.09
N VAL A 189 30.99 4.71 12.67
CA VAL A 189 32.20 4.75 13.52
C VAL A 189 32.41 6.13 14.12
N LYS A 190 32.34 7.18 13.30
CA LYS A 190 32.47 8.59 13.75
C LYS A 190 31.30 9.07 14.62
N ASN A 191 30.20 8.33 14.63
CA ASN A 191 29.04 8.63 15.45
C ASN A 191 29.03 7.85 16.79
N ILE A 192 30.08 7.10 17.10
CA ILE A 192 30.20 6.41 18.40
C ILE A 192 30.27 7.45 19.52
N VAL A 193 29.41 7.25 20.52
CA VAL A 193 29.25 8.19 21.65
C VAL A 193 30.44 8.24 22.57
N ASP A 194 31.03 7.06 22.83
CA ASP A 194 32.18 6.90 23.76
C ASP A 194 33.48 6.96 22.98
N ASP A 195 34.27 8.00 23.24
CA ASP A 195 35.55 8.26 22.55
C ASP A 195 36.57 7.14 22.74
N SER A 196 36.64 6.54 23.94
CA SER A 196 37.55 5.42 24.22
C SER A 196 37.18 4.19 23.39
N VAL A 197 35.88 3.86 23.32
CA VAL A 197 35.39 2.76 22.51
C VAL A 197 35.60 3.05 21.03
N ARG A 198 35.41 4.30 20.59
CA ARG A 198 35.68 4.70 19.22
C ARG A 198 37.13 4.50 18.85
N GLY A 199 38.07 4.95 19.69
CA GLY A 199 39.50 4.78 19.47
C GLY A 199 39.94 3.31 19.35
N ILE A 200 39.41 2.43 20.20
CA ILE A 200 39.68 0.97 20.10
C ILE A 200 39.21 0.39 18.76
N ILE A 201 38.02 0.76 18.32
CA ILE A 201 37.44 0.28 17.06
C ILE A 201 38.21 0.84 15.86
N GLU A 202 38.56 2.12 15.87
CA GLU A 202 39.35 2.75 14.81
C GLU A 202 40.75 2.12 14.69
N THR A 203 41.39 1.80 15.80
CA THR A 203 42.66 1.08 15.80
C THR A 203 42.53 -0.30 15.17
N ALA A 204 41.53 -1.08 15.57
CA ALA A 204 41.27 -2.39 14.98
C ALA A 204 40.97 -2.33 13.48
N ILE A 205 40.23 -1.29 13.03
CA ILE A 205 39.94 -1.05 11.61
C ILE A 205 41.21 -0.71 10.82
N ASN A 206 42.09 0.12 11.40
CA ASN A 206 43.36 0.49 10.75
C ASN A 206 44.30 -0.70 10.61
N GLU A 207 44.29 -1.64 11.56
CA GLU A 207 45.14 -2.83 11.53
C GLU A 207 44.64 -3.93 10.59
N LYS A 208 43.34 -4.18 10.53
CA LYS A 208 42.74 -5.35 9.85
C LYS A 208 41.85 -5.00 8.65
N GLY A 209 41.58 -3.73 8.45
CA GLY A 209 40.54 -3.29 7.48
C GLY A 209 39.13 -3.38 8.05
N PHE A 210 38.22 -2.58 7.49
CA PHE A 210 36.86 -2.38 8.05
C PHE A 210 36.06 -3.69 8.21
N LYS A 211 36.01 -4.50 7.16
CA LYS A 211 35.20 -5.75 7.18
C LYS A 211 35.78 -6.81 8.12
N ASP A 212 37.09 -6.99 8.10
CA ASP A 212 37.79 -8.02 8.87
C ASP A 212 37.83 -7.64 10.35
N ALA A 213 38.02 -6.39 10.68
CA ALA A 213 37.94 -5.88 12.02
C ALA A 213 36.57 -6.16 12.67
N LEU A 214 35.47 -5.80 11.96
CA LEU A 214 34.10 -5.94 12.49
C LEU A 214 33.62 -7.40 12.54
N SER A 215 34.19 -8.30 11.75
CA SER A 215 33.92 -9.74 11.80
C SER A 215 34.74 -10.47 12.86
N SER A 216 35.84 -9.85 13.32
CA SER A 216 36.67 -10.37 14.43
C SER A 216 36.15 -9.89 15.79
N THR A 217 36.59 -10.55 16.87
CA THR A 217 36.31 -10.09 18.24
C THR A 217 37.17 -8.88 18.54
N ILE A 218 36.59 -7.74 18.84
CA ILE A 218 37.29 -6.55 19.36
C ILE A 218 37.08 -6.50 20.87
N TRP A 219 38.18 -6.42 21.61
CA TRP A 219 38.14 -6.44 23.04
C TRP A 219 38.11 -5.02 23.63
N MET A 220 37.21 -4.79 24.56
CA MET A 220 37.28 -3.63 25.46
C MET A 220 38.39 -3.78 26.50
N ASN A 221 38.56 -4.99 26.96
CA ASN A 221 39.65 -5.43 27.84
C ASN A 221 39.96 -6.91 27.55
N GLU A 222 41.12 -7.15 26.95
CA GLU A 222 41.53 -8.49 26.53
C GLU A 222 41.86 -9.38 27.71
N GLU A 223 42.55 -8.86 28.72
CA GLU A 223 42.91 -9.62 29.92
C GLU A 223 41.69 -10.15 30.66
N LYS A 224 40.64 -9.36 30.72
CA LYS A 224 39.34 -9.72 31.33
C LYS A 224 38.38 -10.38 30.37
N GLN A 225 38.76 -10.61 29.12
CA GLN A 225 37.94 -11.19 28.06
C GLN A 225 36.57 -10.48 27.87
N ILE A 226 36.56 -9.14 27.92
CA ILE A 226 35.39 -8.33 27.75
C ILE A 226 35.27 -7.87 26.27
N PRO A 227 34.42 -8.50 25.42
CA PRO A 227 34.29 -8.12 24.04
C PRO A 227 33.32 -6.94 23.87
N ILE A 228 33.59 -6.11 22.85
CA ILE A 228 32.65 -5.10 22.39
C ILE A 228 31.66 -5.76 21.45
N LYS A 229 30.41 -5.98 21.89
CA LYS A 229 29.35 -6.60 21.06
C LYS A 229 28.45 -5.56 20.43
N LYS A 230 28.16 -4.47 21.16
CA LYS A 230 27.27 -3.38 20.74
C LYS A 230 27.84 -2.06 21.20
N VAL A 231 27.68 -1.05 20.36
CA VAL A 231 28.09 0.34 20.64
C VAL A 231 26.92 1.29 20.60
N ARG A 232 26.96 2.37 21.36
CA ARG A 232 26.03 3.47 21.27
C ARG A 232 26.52 4.44 20.20
N CYS A 233 25.67 4.74 19.22
CA CYS A 233 25.98 5.72 18.17
C CYS A 233 24.93 6.80 18.14
N TYR A 234 25.37 8.04 17.93
CA TYR A 234 24.49 9.14 17.59
C TYR A 234 23.75 8.84 16.26
N THR A 235 22.51 9.28 16.18
CA THR A 235 21.68 9.14 14.99
C THR A 235 21.24 10.51 14.47
N PRO A 236 22.11 11.22 13.71
CA PRO A 236 21.84 12.59 13.27
C PRO A 236 20.56 12.76 12.43
N SER A 237 20.14 11.69 11.75
CA SER A 237 18.89 11.67 10.96
C SER A 237 17.61 11.67 11.81
N VAL A 238 17.71 11.38 13.11
CA VAL A 238 16.56 11.37 14.03
C VAL A 238 16.54 12.70 14.76
N THR A 239 15.72 13.64 14.28
CA THR A 239 15.67 15.02 14.80
C THR A 239 14.44 15.27 15.68
N LYS A 240 13.30 14.65 15.36
CA LYS A 240 12.03 14.83 16.06
C LYS A 240 11.34 13.47 16.29
N PRO A 241 11.94 12.59 17.12
CA PRO A 241 11.31 11.30 17.41
C PRO A 241 10.08 11.49 18.29
N LEU A 242 9.20 10.51 18.24
CA LEU A 242 8.03 10.42 19.11
C LEU A 242 8.48 9.96 20.49
N ASN A 243 8.02 10.63 21.54
CA ASN A 243 8.24 10.18 22.91
C ASN A 243 7.10 9.27 23.33
N ILE A 244 7.42 8.05 23.76
CA ILE A 244 6.47 7.08 24.27
C ILE A 244 6.86 6.63 25.67
N ARG A 245 5.86 6.31 26.50
CA ARG A 245 6.06 5.77 27.83
C ARG A 245 5.64 4.30 27.88
N GLN A 246 6.52 3.42 28.34
CA GLN A 246 6.14 2.03 28.60
C GLN A 246 5.43 1.91 29.95
N GLN A 247 4.19 1.43 29.91
CA GLN A 247 3.39 1.25 31.14
C GLN A 247 3.88 0.11 32.03
N ARG A 248 4.66 -0.82 31.49
CA ARG A 248 5.15 -2.02 32.19
C ARG A 248 6.55 -1.85 32.82
N ASP A 249 7.19 -0.70 32.61
CA ASP A 249 8.49 -0.46 33.20
C ASP A 249 8.31 -0.08 34.70
N VAL A 250 8.69 -1.00 35.58
CA VAL A 250 8.64 -0.84 37.03
C VAL A 250 9.83 -0.06 37.60
N SER A 251 10.68 0.49 36.72
CA SER A 251 11.83 1.30 37.17
C SER A 251 11.35 2.55 37.91
N SER A 252 11.89 2.79 39.08
CA SER A 252 11.63 4.02 39.88
C SER A 252 12.20 5.28 39.21
N LYS A 253 13.09 5.13 38.24
CA LYS A 253 13.71 6.25 37.50
C LYS A 253 12.88 6.63 36.27
N GLU A 254 12.26 7.80 36.31
CA GLU A 254 11.36 8.26 35.29
C GLU A 254 11.98 8.28 33.86
N TYR A 255 13.27 8.66 33.75
CA TYR A 255 13.95 8.68 32.46
C TYR A 255 14.06 7.28 31.81
N LYS A 256 13.96 6.19 32.58
CA LYS A 256 13.95 4.82 32.08
C LYS A 256 12.58 4.39 31.55
N GLN A 257 11.53 5.12 31.89
CA GLN A 257 10.17 4.84 31.45
C GLN A 257 9.83 5.55 30.13
N GLN A 258 10.66 6.49 29.69
CA GLN A 258 10.48 7.25 28.46
C GLN A 258 11.39 6.69 27.36
N TYR A 259 10.82 6.46 26.20
CA TYR A 259 11.52 5.99 25.02
C TYR A 259 11.22 6.90 23.85
N HIS A 260 12.20 7.05 22.97
CA HIS A 260 12.03 7.77 21.72
C HIS A 260 11.97 6.77 20.57
N VAL A 261 11.01 6.94 19.67
CA VAL A 261 10.79 6.08 18.50
C VAL A 261 10.57 6.92 17.28
N THR A 262 10.86 6.36 16.11
CA THR A 262 10.52 6.99 14.85
C THR A 262 9.17 6.45 14.36
N ASN A 263 8.45 7.27 13.61
CA ASN A 263 7.24 6.86 12.94
C ASN A 263 7.53 5.69 11.98
N ASP A 264 6.68 4.68 11.96
CA ASP A 264 6.77 3.58 11.00
C ASP A 264 6.03 3.93 9.70
N SER A 265 4.76 4.30 9.83
CA SER A 265 3.93 4.61 8.68
C SER A 265 3.04 5.84 8.90
N ASN A 266 2.75 6.52 7.82
CA ASN A 266 1.79 7.60 7.79
C ASN A 266 0.40 7.03 7.52
N TYR A 267 -0.61 7.56 8.21
CA TYR A 267 -1.98 7.10 8.10
C TYR A 267 -2.73 7.86 7.02
N LEU A 268 -2.68 9.19 7.08
CA LEU A 268 -3.30 10.05 6.07
C LEU A 268 -2.51 11.33 5.86
N LEU A 269 -2.76 11.95 4.72
CA LEU A 269 -2.34 13.29 4.36
C LEU A 269 -3.60 14.15 4.26
N ALA A 270 -3.68 15.22 5.04
CA ALA A 270 -4.69 16.26 4.89
C ALA A 270 -4.16 17.37 3.98
N LEU A 271 -4.98 17.86 3.07
CA LEU A 271 -4.67 18.97 2.18
C LEU A 271 -5.59 20.15 2.48
N TYR A 272 -4.97 21.32 2.54
CA TYR A 272 -5.62 22.61 2.74
C TYR A 272 -5.35 23.48 1.53
N ILE A 273 -6.39 24.08 0.97
CA ILE A 273 -6.30 24.90 -0.23
C ILE A 273 -6.88 26.28 0.08
N GLY A 274 -6.05 27.30 -0.11
CA GLY A 274 -6.44 28.69 0.13
C GLY A 274 -5.84 29.60 -0.91
N LYS A 275 -5.96 30.91 -0.67
CA LYS A 275 -5.34 31.95 -1.51
C LYS A 275 -4.42 32.81 -0.65
N ASP A 276 -3.27 33.15 -1.18
CA ASP A 276 -2.36 34.10 -0.54
C ASP A 276 -2.88 35.56 -0.65
N LYS A 277 -2.18 36.49 -0.03
CA LYS A 277 -2.53 37.92 -0.08
C LYS A 277 -2.56 38.51 -1.51
N LYS A 278 -1.97 37.82 -2.48
CA LYS A 278 -1.96 38.20 -3.90
C LYS A 278 -3.06 37.48 -4.70
N GLY A 279 -3.92 36.70 -4.05
CA GLY A 279 -4.98 35.93 -4.70
C GLY A 279 -4.51 34.63 -5.38
N LYS A 280 -3.21 34.27 -5.28
CA LYS A 280 -2.66 33.04 -5.85
C LYS A 280 -3.00 31.85 -4.94
N GLU A 281 -3.40 30.74 -5.57
CA GLU A 281 -3.66 29.48 -4.85
C GLU A 281 -2.41 29.04 -4.09
N LYS A 282 -2.62 28.70 -2.84
CA LYS A 282 -1.64 28.09 -1.93
C LYS A 282 -2.19 26.80 -1.37
N ARG A 283 -1.31 25.82 -1.23
CA ARG A 283 -1.63 24.51 -0.69
C ARG A 283 -0.74 24.19 0.49
N GLU A 284 -1.35 23.79 1.58
CA GLU A 284 -0.68 23.31 2.78
C GLU A 284 -1.08 21.88 3.07
N PHE A 285 -0.29 21.20 3.87
CA PHE A 285 -0.53 19.81 4.20
C PHE A 285 -0.21 19.50 5.66
N GLU A 286 -0.89 18.47 6.16
CA GLU A 286 -0.56 17.85 7.44
C GLU A 286 -0.55 16.34 7.26
N ILE A 287 0.51 15.68 7.75
CA ILE A 287 0.62 14.23 7.75
C ILE A 287 0.34 13.70 9.13
N ILE A 288 -0.69 12.87 9.24
CA ILE A 288 -1.06 12.18 10.47
C ILE A 288 -0.48 10.77 10.45
N ASN A 289 0.37 10.47 11.41
CA ASN A 289 0.96 9.13 11.55
C ASN A 289 0.06 8.17 12.34
N MET A 290 0.42 6.90 12.36
CA MET A 290 -0.35 5.85 13.03
C MET A 290 -0.46 6.08 14.54
N LEU A 291 0.59 6.59 15.19
CA LEU A 291 0.57 6.85 16.62
C LEU A 291 -0.39 8.00 16.97
N GLN A 292 -0.33 9.09 16.22
CA GLN A 292 -1.27 10.23 16.40
C GLN A 292 -2.71 9.78 16.20
N THR A 293 -2.98 8.98 15.18
CA THR A 293 -4.30 8.41 14.91
C THR A 293 -4.79 7.53 16.07
N ALA A 294 -3.93 6.68 16.59
CA ALA A 294 -4.26 5.82 17.72
C ALA A 294 -4.52 6.62 18.99
N GLN A 295 -3.74 7.67 19.24
CA GLN A 295 -3.96 8.59 20.36
C GLN A 295 -5.28 9.35 20.23
N TYR A 296 -5.58 9.86 19.03
CA TYR A 296 -6.85 10.50 18.74
C TYR A 296 -8.05 9.59 19.05
N PHE A 297 -8.03 8.36 18.55
CA PHE A 297 -9.10 7.39 18.80
C PHE A 297 -9.21 6.98 20.27
N LYS A 298 -8.10 7.01 21.01
CA LYS A 298 -8.11 6.75 22.44
C LYS A 298 -8.73 7.89 23.24
N THR A 299 -8.37 9.14 22.93
CA THR A 299 -8.81 10.34 23.67
C THR A 299 -10.23 10.77 23.34
N SER A 300 -10.66 10.56 22.09
CA SER A 300 -12.03 10.89 21.64
C SER A 300 -13.08 9.88 22.10
N ASN A 301 -12.67 8.88 22.91
CA ASN A 301 -13.55 7.84 23.39
C ASN A 301 -14.71 8.34 24.25
N ASP A 302 -14.55 9.42 24.99
CA ASP A 302 -15.53 9.93 25.93
C ASP A 302 -16.44 11.01 25.34
N LYS A 303 -16.16 11.44 24.12
CA LYS A 303 -16.99 12.44 23.43
C LYS A 303 -17.65 11.78 22.22
N VAL A 304 -18.95 11.72 22.22
CA VAL A 304 -19.73 11.49 21.00
C VAL A 304 -19.58 12.75 20.15
N ALA A 305 -18.45 12.86 19.50
CA ALA A 305 -18.17 13.98 18.66
C ALA A 305 -18.71 13.66 17.27
N VAL A 306 -19.96 13.96 17.06
CA VAL A 306 -20.48 14.25 15.73
C VAL A 306 -19.63 15.40 15.20
N GLY A 307 -18.71 15.12 14.27
CA GLY A 307 -17.89 16.13 13.61
C GLY A 307 -16.45 16.34 14.12
N ASN A 308 -15.96 15.62 15.11
CA ASN A 308 -14.53 15.70 15.45
C ASN A 308 -13.70 14.99 14.38
N ASN A 309 -13.04 15.76 13.57
CA ASN A 309 -12.07 15.25 12.59
C ASN A 309 -10.72 15.04 13.26
N ILE A 310 -10.00 14.00 12.81
CA ILE A 310 -8.62 13.73 13.25
C ILE A 310 -7.65 14.84 12.81
N VAL A 311 -8.02 15.62 11.81
CA VAL A 311 -7.27 16.78 11.32
C VAL A 311 -8.02 18.07 11.61
N PRO A 312 -7.31 19.19 11.82
CA PRO A 312 -7.92 20.51 11.95
C PRO A 312 -8.79 20.88 10.74
N VAL A 313 -9.82 21.66 10.98
CA VAL A 313 -10.69 22.20 9.91
C VAL A 313 -9.94 23.24 9.06
N ARG A 314 -8.92 23.88 9.66
CA ARG A 314 -8.06 24.87 9.02
C ARG A 314 -6.59 24.56 9.30
N SER A 315 -5.73 24.94 8.37
CA SER A 315 -4.29 24.83 8.52
C SER A 315 -3.71 25.88 9.46
N GLU A 316 -2.40 25.82 9.71
CA GLU A 316 -1.66 26.81 10.51
C GLU A 316 -1.82 28.25 9.99
N HIS A 317 -1.89 28.43 8.66
CA HIS A 317 -2.11 29.74 8.02
C HIS A 317 -3.57 30.00 7.62
N ASP A 318 -4.50 29.34 8.30
CA ASP A 318 -5.95 29.54 8.16
C ASP A 318 -6.55 29.14 6.82
N TYR A 319 -5.89 28.24 6.05
CA TYR A 319 -6.49 27.69 4.84
C TYR A 319 -7.52 26.62 5.19
N PRO A 320 -8.67 26.60 4.50
CA PRO A 320 -9.70 25.60 4.75
C PRO A 320 -9.25 24.21 4.33
N PHE A 321 -9.70 23.20 5.08
CA PHE A 321 -9.54 21.80 4.71
C PHE A 321 -10.23 21.52 3.37
N ALA A 322 -9.52 20.88 2.45
CA ALA A 322 -10.05 20.50 1.16
C ALA A 322 -10.45 19.01 1.13
N TYR A 323 -9.49 18.14 1.34
CA TYR A 323 -9.71 16.69 1.37
C TYR A 323 -8.53 15.96 2.05
N SER A 324 -8.73 14.70 2.35
CA SER A 324 -7.68 13.83 2.85
C SER A 324 -7.40 12.66 1.92
N LEU A 325 -6.13 12.22 1.93
CA LEU A 325 -5.67 11.06 1.19
C LEU A 325 -5.16 10.02 2.17
N LYS A 326 -5.69 8.79 2.08
CA LYS A 326 -5.16 7.61 2.77
C LYS A 326 -4.50 6.69 1.75
N ILE A 327 -3.63 5.80 2.22
CA ILE A 327 -3.15 4.71 1.37
C ILE A 327 -4.37 3.87 0.94
N GLY A 328 -4.48 3.64 -0.37
CA GLY A 328 -5.63 2.97 -0.99
C GLY A 328 -6.68 3.91 -1.58
N THR A 329 -6.67 5.21 -1.27
CA THR A 329 -7.58 6.20 -1.91
C THR A 329 -7.35 6.21 -3.42
N MET A 330 -8.46 6.18 -4.18
CA MET A 330 -8.44 6.33 -5.63
C MET A 330 -8.51 7.81 -5.99
N VAL A 331 -7.75 8.19 -6.98
CA VAL A 331 -7.73 9.57 -7.52
C VAL A 331 -7.75 9.54 -9.03
N LEU A 332 -8.39 10.54 -9.63
CA LEU A 332 -8.40 10.78 -11.07
C LEU A 332 -7.61 12.06 -11.35
N LEU A 333 -6.48 11.94 -12.03
CA LEU A 333 -5.57 13.04 -12.28
C LEU A 333 -6.03 13.86 -13.50
N TYR A 334 -5.94 15.19 -13.40
CA TYR A 334 -6.16 16.11 -14.51
C TYR A 334 -5.00 17.10 -14.62
N GLU A 335 -4.83 17.75 -15.77
CA GLU A 335 -3.77 18.74 -15.98
C GLU A 335 -4.25 20.17 -15.69
N LYS A 336 -5.34 20.58 -16.30
CA LYS A 336 -5.84 21.97 -16.25
C LYS A 336 -7.20 22.06 -15.58
N SER A 337 -8.12 21.14 -15.90
CA SER A 337 -9.50 21.19 -15.43
C SER A 337 -10.08 19.81 -15.14
N PRO A 338 -10.90 19.66 -14.10
CA PRO A 338 -11.66 18.43 -13.83
C PRO A 338 -12.46 17.90 -15.02
N ASN A 339 -12.93 18.77 -15.91
CA ASN A 339 -13.72 18.39 -17.09
C ASN A 339 -12.93 17.48 -18.04
N GLU A 340 -11.61 17.61 -18.10
CA GLU A 340 -10.75 16.69 -18.87
C GLU A 340 -10.97 15.23 -18.53
N VAL A 341 -11.33 14.93 -17.28
CA VAL A 341 -11.60 13.57 -16.82
C VAL A 341 -13.03 13.19 -17.11
N TRP A 342 -13.97 14.12 -16.92
CA TRP A 342 -15.38 13.83 -17.11
C TRP A 342 -15.75 13.61 -18.58
N ASP A 343 -15.10 14.33 -19.49
CA ASP A 343 -15.31 14.24 -20.95
C ASP A 343 -14.46 13.14 -21.61
N ALA A 344 -13.53 12.54 -20.85
CA ALA A 344 -12.63 11.50 -21.37
C ALA A 344 -13.35 10.16 -21.61
N SER A 345 -12.84 9.39 -22.59
CA SER A 345 -13.24 7.99 -22.78
C SER A 345 -12.91 7.14 -21.55
N ILE A 346 -13.56 5.99 -21.42
CA ILE A 346 -13.30 5.04 -20.32
C ILE A 346 -11.81 4.64 -20.28
N LYS A 347 -11.21 4.37 -21.44
CA LYS A 347 -9.80 4.02 -21.58
C LYS A 347 -8.87 5.14 -21.10
N GLU A 348 -9.11 6.39 -21.51
CA GLU A 348 -8.30 7.54 -21.06
C GLU A 348 -8.53 7.82 -19.58
N ARG A 349 -9.76 7.69 -19.09
CA ARG A 349 -10.08 7.81 -17.66
C ARG A 349 -9.35 6.75 -16.83
N GLY A 350 -9.27 5.51 -17.32
CA GLY A 350 -8.47 4.44 -16.71
C GLY A 350 -6.99 4.78 -16.62
N ARG A 351 -6.40 5.40 -17.65
CA ARG A 351 -5.01 5.87 -17.63
C ARG A 351 -4.74 6.98 -16.61
N ARG A 352 -5.77 7.75 -16.24
CA ARG A 352 -5.71 8.83 -15.24
C ARG A 352 -6.09 8.39 -13.84
N MET A 353 -6.57 7.15 -13.66
CA MET A 353 -6.97 6.62 -12.36
C MET A 353 -5.81 5.96 -11.64
N TYR A 354 -5.50 6.48 -10.46
CA TYR A 354 -4.40 6.00 -9.63
C TYR A 354 -4.87 5.70 -8.21
N LYS A 355 -4.21 4.73 -7.59
CA LYS A 355 -4.34 4.42 -6.17
C LYS A 355 -3.16 4.96 -5.41
N ILE A 356 -3.40 5.65 -4.30
CA ILE A 356 -2.36 6.10 -3.38
C ILE A 356 -1.70 4.88 -2.73
N THR A 357 -0.38 4.76 -2.85
CA THR A 357 0.40 3.63 -2.32
C THR A 357 1.35 4.03 -1.20
N GLY A 358 1.67 5.32 -1.09
CA GLY A 358 2.54 5.81 -0.05
C GLY A 358 2.42 7.32 0.13
N LEU A 359 2.59 7.76 1.36
CA LEU A 359 2.54 9.17 1.78
C LEU A 359 3.77 9.44 2.63
N SER A 360 4.53 10.47 2.28
CA SER A 360 5.71 10.87 3.03
C SER A 360 5.92 12.39 2.93
N SER A 361 6.87 12.92 3.68
CA SER A 361 7.31 14.30 3.55
C SER A 361 8.80 14.35 3.23
N MET A 362 9.20 15.40 2.52
CA MET A 362 10.59 15.70 2.22
C MET A 362 10.83 17.20 2.33
N THR A 363 12.07 17.56 2.60
CA THR A 363 12.49 18.97 2.64
C THR A 363 13.32 19.27 1.40
N ILE A 364 12.92 20.31 0.65
CA ILE A 364 13.65 20.81 -0.52
C ILE A 364 13.93 22.29 -0.27
N ASN A 365 15.18 22.70 -0.28
CA ASN A 365 15.61 24.08 -0.06
C ASN A 365 14.97 24.73 1.20
N GLY A 366 14.91 23.97 2.30
CA GLY A 366 14.33 24.45 3.57
C GLY A 366 12.81 24.44 3.64
N CYS A 367 12.10 24.15 2.55
CA CYS A 367 10.64 24.04 2.52
C CYS A 367 10.20 22.58 2.64
N SER A 368 9.15 22.33 3.41
CA SER A 368 8.55 21.00 3.57
C SER A 368 7.52 20.71 2.49
N TYR A 369 7.58 19.54 1.90
CA TYR A 369 6.65 19.06 0.88
C TYR A 369 6.13 17.68 1.23
N ALA A 370 4.83 17.45 1.05
CA ALA A 370 4.30 16.10 1.04
C ALA A 370 4.56 15.44 -0.30
N THR A 371 5.01 14.19 -0.25
CA THR A 371 5.23 13.33 -1.42
C THR A 371 4.17 12.26 -1.45
N ILE A 372 3.49 12.13 -2.57
CA ILE A 372 2.38 11.21 -2.79
C ILE A 372 2.82 10.21 -3.85
N ASN A 373 2.99 8.96 -3.43
CA ASN A 373 3.30 7.85 -4.32
C ASN A 373 2.00 7.20 -4.79
N MET A 374 1.85 7.04 -6.08
CA MET A 374 0.64 6.53 -6.70
C MET A 374 0.97 5.47 -7.74
N ARG A 375 0.08 4.48 -7.86
CA ARG A 375 0.12 3.46 -8.92
C ARG A 375 -1.17 3.49 -9.69
N ASN A 376 -1.08 3.30 -11.00
CA ASN A 376 -2.29 3.13 -11.80
C ASN A 376 -3.14 1.99 -11.23
N HIS A 377 -4.44 2.12 -11.29
CA HIS A 377 -5.39 1.19 -10.69
C HIS A 377 -5.27 -0.24 -11.22
N GLU A 378 -4.83 -0.41 -12.46
CA GLU A 378 -4.66 -1.72 -13.10
C GLU A 378 -3.31 -2.39 -12.82
N GLU A 379 -2.31 -1.62 -12.34
CA GLU A 379 -0.94 -2.10 -12.22
C GLU A 379 -0.76 -3.13 -11.09
N THR A 380 -0.35 -4.35 -11.42
CA THR A 380 -0.17 -5.47 -10.48
C THR A 380 1.27 -5.86 -10.22
N ARG A 381 2.22 -5.39 -11.04
CA ARG A 381 3.64 -5.74 -10.88
C ARG A 381 4.18 -5.23 -9.54
N LEU A 382 5.23 -5.85 -9.02
CA LEU A 382 5.87 -5.42 -7.77
C LEU A 382 6.50 -4.02 -7.92
N SER A 383 6.60 -3.27 -6.81
CA SER A 383 7.18 -1.91 -6.84
C SER A 383 8.63 -1.88 -7.33
N LYS A 384 9.41 -2.96 -7.15
CA LYS A 384 10.76 -3.10 -7.69
C LYS A 384 10.80 -3.24 -9.22
N GLU A 385 9.71 -3.66 -9.83
CA GLU A 385 9.58 -3.89 -11.28
C GLU A 385 9.05 -2.66 -12.02
N VAL A 386 8.47 -1.72 -11.27
CA VAL A 386 7.84 -0.53 -11.84
C VAL A 386 8.53 0.73 -11.36
N LYS A 387 9.21 1.40 -12.29
CA LYS A 387 9.86 2.69 -11.98
C LYS A 387 8.83 3.81 -12.01
N ALA A 388 8.67 4.50 -10.88
CA ALA A 388 7.79 5.66 -10.80
C ALA A 388 8.40 6.86 -11.54
N LYS A 389 7.57 7.59 -12.30
CA LYS A 389 7.92 8.85 -12.96
C LYS A 389 7.39 10.04 -12.13
N ASN A 390 8.16 11.12 -12.05
CA ASN A 390 7.70 12.34 -11.39
C ASN A 390 6.67 13.09 -12.25
N GLY A 391 5.69 13.71 -11.60
CA GLY A 391 4.67 14.51 -12.24
C GLY A 391 3.48 13.72 -12.76
N THR A 392 2.47 14.43 -13.28
CA THR A 392 1.22 13.83 -13.76
C THR A 392 1.38 13.16 -15.12
N TYR A 393 0.49 12.20 -15.43
CA TYR A 393 0.34 11.65 -16.76
C TYR A 393 -0.34 12.71 -17.67
N LYS A 394 0.18 12.87 -18.89
CA LYS A 394 -0.40 13.75 -19.90
C LYS A 394 -0.99 12.94 -21.04
N GLN A 395 -2.09 13.43 -21.60
CA GLN A 395 -2.70 12.79 -22.76
C GLN A 395 -1.72 12.73 -23.94
N GLY A 396 -1.63 11.57 -24.60
CA GLY A 396 -0.70 11.33 -25.71
C GLY A 396 0.72 10.95 -25.31
N GLU A 397 1.06 10.98 -24.02
CA GLU A 397 2.34 10.43 -23.53
C GLU A 397 2.28 8.91 -23.34
N GLU A 398 3.46 8.31 -23.23
CA GLU A 398 3.59 6.92 -22.80
C GLU A 398 2.89 6.72 -21.46
N PHE A 399 2.12 5.64 -21.36
CA PHE A 399 1.43 5.26 -20.12
C PHE A 399 2.37 5.18 -18.93
N ARG A 400 1.97 5.78 -17.82
CA ARG A 400 2.76 5.82 -16.59
C ARG A 400 2.15 4.89 -15.54
N PRO A 401 2.70 3.69 -15.33
CA PRO A 401 2.17 2.73 -14.36
C PRO A 401 2.34 3.18 -12.91
N ALA A 402 3.30 4.05 -12.60
CA ALA A 402 3.49 4.64 -11.29
C ALA A 402 3.95 6.09 -11.40
N ILE A 403 3.49 6.93 -10.46
CA ILE A 403 3.74 8.37 -10.42
C ILE A 403 4.10 8.80 -9.00
N ILE A 404 4.98 9.80 -8.89
CA ILE A 404 5.28 10.51 -7.65
C ILE A 404 4.96 11.99 -7.85
N MET A 405 4.16 12.56 -6.96
CA MET A 405 3.79 13.98 -7.01
C MET A 405 4.01 14.66 -5.66
N LEU A 406 4.34 15.94 -5.72
CA LEU A 406 4.30 16.82 -4.56
C LEU A 406 2.86 17.32 -4.36
N HIS A 407 2.48 17.57 -3.09
CA HIS A 407 1.15 18.08 -2.76
C HIS A 407 0.79 19.38 -3.51
N THR A 408 1.80 20.20 -3.80
CA THR A 408 1.65 21.46 -4.57
C THR A 408 1.34 21.26 -6.05
N GLN A 409 1.60 20.05 -6.58
CA GLN A 409 1.41 19.68 -7.98
C GLN A 409 0.18 18.78 -8.19
N LEU A 410 -0.45 18.35 -7.10
CA LEU A 410 -1.54 17.38 -7.19
C LEU A 410 -2.83 18.04 -7.69
N ASN A 411 -3.17 17.77 -8.95
CA ASN A 411 -4.46 18.07 -9.53
C ASN A 411 -5.24 16.76 -9.66
N ALA A 412 -6.13 16.51 -8.72
CA ALA A 412 -6.86 15.25 -8.65
C ALA A 412 -8.30 15.44 -8.21
N LEU A 413 -9.18 14.68 -8.83
CA LEU A 413 -10.48 14.35 -8.28
C LEU A 413 -10.31 13.20 -7.30
N VAL A 414 -10.88 13.31 -6.11
CA VAL A 414 -10.66 12.37 -5.01
C VAL A 414 -11.93 11.58 -4.74
N GLN A 415 -11.81 10.27 -4.70
CA GLN A 415 -12.93 9.37 -4.39
C GLN A 415 -13.56 9.73 -3.04
N GLY A 416 -14.88 9.82 -3.03
CA GLY A 416 -15.66 10.16 -1.84
C GLY A 416 -15.83 11.67 -1.61
N TYR A 417 -15.09 12.52 -2.31
CA TYR A 417 -15.24 13.98 -2.29
C TYR A 417 -15.80 14.52 -3.61
N ASP A 418 -15.24 14.09 -4.72
CA ASP A 418 -15.59 14.57 -6.06
C ASP A 418 -16.33 13.52 -6.86
N PHE A 419 -16.11 12.25 -6.58
CA PHE A 419 -16.76 11.13 -7.23
C PHE A 419 -16.91 9.92 -6.32
N GLU A 420 -17.86 9.06 -6.68
CA GLU A 420 -18.02 7.71 -6.15
C GLU A 420 -17.93 6.70 -7.28
N ILE A 421 -17.51 5.48 -6.95
CA ILE A 421 -17.54 4.34 -7.87
C ILE A 421 -18.52 3.33 -7.28
N ASN A 422 -19.52 2.94 -8.05
CA ASN A 422 -20.47 1.94 -7.63
C ASN A 422 -19.89 0.51 -7.78
N GLU A 423 -20.64 -0.49 -7.35
CA GLU A 423 -20.24 -1.90 -7.38
C GLU A 423 -20.03 -2.46 -8.79
N LEU A 424 -20.61 -1.80 -9.80
CA LEU A 424 -20.44 -2.13 -11.22
C LEU A 424 -19.24 -1.42 -11.88
N GLY A 425 -18.51 -0.58 -11.12
CA GLY A 425 -17.39 0.19 -11.64
C GLY A 425 -17.78 1.51 -12.32
N GLU A 426 -19.06 1.90 -12.27
CA GLU A 426 -19.51 3.18 -12.82
C GLU A 426 -19.12 4.33 -11.90
N ILE A 427 -18.59 5.39 -12.50
CA ILE A 427 -18.18 6.60 -11.78
C ILE A 427 -19.35 7.57 -11.73
N LYS A 428 -19.78 7.89 -10.52
CA LYS A 428 -20.79 8.92 -10.24
C LYS A 428 -20.10 10.20 -9.80
N ARG A 429 -20.35 11.30 -10.49
CA ARG A 429 -19.89 12.63 -10.09
C ARG A 429 -20.66 13.11 -8.86
N LEU A 430 -19.97 13.65 -7.85
CA LEU A 430 -20.56 14.19 -6.62
C LEU A 430 -20.62 15.73 -6.62
N LYS A 431 -19.72 16.38 -7.37
CA LYS A 431 -19.63 17.85 -7.49
C LYS A 431 -19.58 18.29 -8.94
#